data_762ae17d3305a6d39b01d4d27b7ace7d
#
_entry.id   762ae17d3305a6d39b01d4d27b7ace7d
#
_cell.length_a   1.000
_cell.length_b   1.000
_cell.length_c   1.000
_cell.angle_alpha   90.00
_cell.angle_beta   90.00
_cell.angle_gamma   90.00
#
_symmetry.space_group_name_H-M   'P 1'
#
loop_
_entity.id
_entity.type
_entity.pdbx_description
1 polymer ?
#
loop_
_entity_poly.entity_id
_entity_poly.type
_entity_poly.pdbx_seq_one_letter_code
_entity_poly.pdbx_strand_id
1 'polypeptide(L)'
;ANSTGLATVAVDADGKYISDCYNFTEFCIDLTRGSAEGKKRCEQCDREGHGVYPCHAGLVDFGIPITLEDGTVLGSIIGGQVLPENPDEEKFRQTARELGIDEDKYIKALKKVNVKTREQIDASANLLGDVINMFVRASYVNRKNENLVGELKGGITKAAEQIEEATDKTKEIDGYSKRQQILALNASIEAARAGDQGKGFAVVATEVQKLARDMATSSADIKKLLGELHVTINHLNQ
;
A
#
# COMPACT_ATOMS: atom_id res chain seq x y z
N ALA A 1 25.16 -5.07 -0.49
CA ALA A 1 26.28 -5.17 0.45
C ALA A 1 27.50 -5.84 -0.16
N ASN A 2 27.42 -7.08 -0.64
CA ASN A 2 28.62 -7.80 -1.16
C ASN A 2 29.30 -7.11 -2.36
N SER A 3 28.53 -6.53 -3.27
CA SER A 3 29.06 -5.83 -4.46
C SER A 3 29.79 -4.53 -4.15
N THR A 4 29.36 -3.82 -3.11
CA THR A 4 29.96 -2.55 -2.69
C THR A 4 31.05 -2.75 -1.62
N GLY A 5 31.03 -3.87 -0.90
CA GLY A 5 31.87 -4.14 0.26
C GLY A 5 31.58 -3.23 1.46
N LEU A 6 30.43 -2.53 1.46
CA LEU A 6 29.98 -1.72 2.58
C LEU A 6 29.07 -2.54 3.50
N ALA A 7 29.17 -2.32 4.80
CA ALA A 7 28.20 -2.82 5.75
C ALA A 7 26.84 -2.13 5.54
N THR A 8 25.75 -2.85 5.74
CA THR A 8 24.40 -2.27 5.62
C THR A 8 23.41 -2.95 6.55
N VAL A 9 22.49 -2.16 7.09
CA VAL A 9 21.33 -2.61 7.87
C VAL A 9 20.16 -1.65 7.63
N ALA A 10 18.95 -2.13 7.59
CA ALA A 10 17.76 -1.29 7.59
C ALA A 10 17.27 -1.07 9.02
N VAL A 11 16.87 0.16 9.32
CA VAL A 11 16.29 0.56 10.60
C VAL A 11 14.93 1.21 10.38
N ASP A 12 14.04 1.09 11.37
CA ASP A 12 12.76 1.81 11.39
C ASP A 12 12.97 3.29 11.78
N ALA A 13 11.87 4.02 11.90
CA ALA A 13 11.88 5.45 12.27
C ALA A 13 12.48 5.71 13.67
N ASP A 14 12.46 4.72 14.56
CA ASP A 14 13.02 4.79 15.91
C ASP A 14 14.48 4.33 15.97
N GLY A 15 15.07 3.94 14.84
CA GLY A 15 16.45 3.45 14.74
C GLY A 15 16.63 1.98 15.14
N LYS A 16 15.54 1.22 15.26
CA LYS A 16 15.59 -0.21 15.55
C LYS A 16 15.87 -0.99 14.27
N TYR A 17 16.77 -1.97 14.36
CA TYR A 17 17.10 -2.84 13.24
C TYR A 17 15.90 -3.70 12.81
N ILE A 18 15.52 -3.59 11.54
CA ILE A 18 14.41 -4.33 10.91
C ILE A 18 14.88 -5.32 9.84
N SER A 19 16.19 -5.38 9.59
CA SER A 19 16.83 -6.37 8.72
C SER A 19 18.02 -7.00 9.40
N ASP A 20 18.54 -8.07 8.79
CA ASP A 20 19.85 -8.62 9.15
C ASP A 20 20.96 -7.61 8.85
N CYS A 21 22.06 -7.72 9.60
CA CYS A 21 23.28 -6.96 9.35
C CYS A 21 24.10 -7.64 8.26
N TYR A 22 24.36 -6.94 7.17
CA TYR A 22 25.16 -7.46 6.05
C TYR A 22 26.54 -6.83 6.05
N ASN A 23 27.59 -7.63 5.87
CA ASN A 23 29.01 -7.22 5.81
C ASN A 23 29.50 -6.44 7.04
N PHE A 24 28.86 -6.58 8.18
CA PHE A 24 29.35 -5.98 9.40
C PHE A 24 30.69 -6.60 9.79
N THR A 25 31.64 -5.74 10.17
CA THR A 25 33.00 -6.16 10.52
C THR A 25 33.10 -6.58 11.98
N GLU A 26 34.04 -7.51 12.30
CA GLU A 26 34.39 -7.87 13.67
C GLU A 26 34.75 -6.61 14.49
N PHE A 27 35.40 -5.65 13.86
CA PHE A 27 35.75 -4.36 14.47
C PHE A 27 34.53 -3.62 15.02
N CYS A 28 33.45 -3.56 14.24
CA CYS A 28 32.24 -2.85 14.62
C CYS A 28 31.33 -3.67 15.53
N ILE A 29 30.92 -4.90 15.09
CA ILE A 29 29.85 -5.63 15.76
C ILE A 29 30.32 -6.29 17.06
N ASP A 30 31.48 -6.95 17.02
CA ASP A 30 31.96 -7.75 18.13
C ASP A 30 32.78 -6.94 19.15
N LEU A 31 33.56 -5.97 18.66
CA LEU A 31 34.46 -5.19 19.52
C LEU A 31 33.87 -3.86 19.91
N THR A 32 33.68 -2.93 18.97
CA THR A 32 33.18 -1.58 19.29
C THR A 32 31.80 -1.64 19.92
N ARG A 33 30.82 -2.23 19.23
CA ARG A 33 29.44 -2.38 19.72
C ARG A 33 29.30 -3.44 20.81
N GLY A 34 30.26 -4.34 20.92
CA GLY A 34 30.34 -5.32 22.02
C GLY A 34 30.68 -4.70 23.37
N SER A 35 31.30 -3.52 23.42
CA SER A 35 31.51 -2.76 24.65
C SER A 35 30.28 -1.93 25.01
N ALA A 36 30.01 -1.73 26.33
CA ALA A 36 28.83 -0.99 26.78
C ALA A 36 28.82 0.48 26.31
N GLU A 37 29.97 1.15 26.43
CA GLU A 37 30.11 2.54 25.98
C GLU A 37 30.11 2.65 24.44
N GLY A 38 30.78 1.74 23.75
CA GLY A 38 30.78 1.70 22.30
C GLY A 38 29.38 1.49 21.73
N LYS A 39 28.59 0.57 22.30
CA LYS A 39 27.20 0.36 21.92
C LYS A 39 26.38 1.64 22.01
N LYS A 40 26.48 2.36 23.14
CA LYS A 40 25.76 3.62 23.34
C LYS A 40 26.15 4.69 22.31
N ARG A 41 27.44 4.83 22.02
CA ARG A 41 27.94 5.80 21.01
C ARG A 41 27.51 5.38 19.59
N CYS A 42 27.52 4.07 19.27
CA CYS A 42 27.01 3.56 17.97
C CYS A 42 25.53 3.89 17.79
N GLU A 43 24.69 3.59 18.80
CA GLU A 43 23.26 3.88 18.74
C GLU A 43 22.95 5.39 18.60
N GLN A 44 23.80 6.24 19.16
CA GLN A 44 23.72 7.68 18.94
C GLN A 44 24.06 8.06 17.49
N CYS A 45 25.17 7.53 16.96
CA CYS A 45 25.55 7.75 15.56
C CYS A 45 24.48 7.28 14.59
N ASP A 46 23.87 6.12 14.86
CA ASP A 46 22.80 5.52 14.03
C ASP A 46 21.53 6.42 14.00
N ARG A 47 21.23 7.12 15.09
CA ARG A 47 20.07 8.04 15.17
C ARG A 47 20.35 9.42 14.55
N GLU A 48 21.56 9.94 14.73
CA GLU A 48 21.91 11.31 14.35
C GLU A 48 22.55 11.40 12.97
N GLY A 49 23.08 10.29 12.45
CA GLY A 49 23.83 10.25 11.21
C GLY A 49 22.94 10.39 9.96
N HIS A 50 23.23 11.41 9.16
CA HIS A 50 22.56 11.67 7.89
C HIS A 50 23.57 11.85 6.76
N GLY A 51 23.26 11.30 5.59
CA GLY A 51 24.21 11.27 4.49
C GLY A 51 25.44 10.43 4.84
N VAL A 52 26.62 10.83 4.38
CA VAL A 52 27.90 10.18 4.70
C VAL A 52 28.61 10.95 5.79
N TYR A 53 28.89 10.31 6.91
CA TYR A 53 29.44 10.94 8.13
C TYR A 53 30.55 10.10 8.78
N PRO A 54 31.49 10.72 9.52
CA PRO A 54 32.43 10.00 10.35
C PRO A 54 31.73 9.47 11.61
N CYS A 55 31.92 8.19 11.93
CA CYS A 55 31.41 7.64 13.18
C CYS A 55 32.35 7.85 14.35
N HIS A 56 31.85 7.66 15.57
CA HIS A 56 32.64 7.87 16.81
C HIS A 56 33.89 6.99 16.91
N ALA A 57 33.92 5.85 16.23
CA ALA A 57 35.03 4.91 16.22
C ALA A 57 36.09 5.21 15.15
N GLY A 58 35.94 6.31 14.40
CA GLY A 58 36.88 6.76 13.39
C GLY A 58 36.70 6.12 11.99
N LEU A 59 35.61 5.38 11.78
CA LEU A 59 35.20 4.91 10.47
C LEU A 59 34.29 5.91 9.77
N VAL A 60 33.95 5.66 8.52
CA VAL A 60 32.94 6.40 7.78
C VAL A 60 31.71 5.53 7.60
N ASP A 61 30.58 6.10 8.00
CA ASP A 61 29.25 5.52 7.87
C ASP A 61 28.35 6.39 7.01
N PHE A 62 27.19 5.87 6.66
CA PHE A 62 26.14 6.62 6.00
C PHE A 62 24.76 6.27 6.58
N GLY A 63 23.87 7.27 6.58
CA GLY A 63 22.46 7.12 6.91
C GLY A 63 21.61 7.68 5.77
N ILE A 64 20.87 6.84 5.07
CA ILE A 64 20.05 7.24 3.93
C ILE A 64 18.59 6.96 4.26
N PRO A 65 17.72 7.99 4.25
CA PRO A 65 16.32 7.81 4.55
C PRO A 65 15.62 7.00 3.44
N ILE A 66 14.71 6.13 3.85
CA ILE A 66 13.76 5.43 2.98
C ILE A 66 12.49 6.26 2.97
N THR A 67 12.17 6.85 1.81
CA THR A 67 11.05 7.78 1.66
C THR A 67 10.04 7.33 0.63
N LEU A 68 8.76 7.54 0.90
CA LEU A 68 7.68 7.45 -0.08
C LEU A 68 7.63 8.73 -0.95
N GLU A 69 6.78 8.71 -1.99
CA GLU A 69 6.63 9.87 -2.90
C GLU A 69 6.01 11.10 -2.22
N ASP A 70 5.20 10.88 -1.18
CA ASP A 70 4.60 11.96 -0.38
C ASP A 70 5.55 12.55 0.67
N GLY A 71 6.81 12.09 0.71
CA GLY A 71 7.82 12.53 1.65
C GLY A 71 7.80 11.80 3.00
N THR A 72 6.90 10.84 3.20
CA THR A 72 6.85 10.03 4.42
C THR A 72 8.14 9.23 4.56
N VAL A 73 8.83 9.36 5.69
CA VAL A 73 10.03 8.58 6.03
C VAL A 73 9.60 7.31 6.74
N LEU A 74 9.93 6.16 6.16
CA LEU A 74 9.62 4.83 6.71
C LEU A 74 10.71 4.31 7.64
N GLY A 75 11.92 4.83 7.50
CA GLY A 75 13.11 4.40 8.20
C GLY A 75 14.36 4.83 7.44
N SER A 76 15.48 4.17 7.69
CA SER A 76 16.74 4.48 7.01
C SER A 76 17.54 3.22 6.70
N ILE A 77 18.40 3.30 5.71
CA ILE A 77 19.52 2.38 5.53
C ILE A 77 20.73 3.00 6.16
N ILE A 78 21.28 2.31 7.14
CA ILE A 78 22.53 2.68 7.80
C ILE A 78 23.62 1.71 7.36
N GLY A 79 24.81 2.21 7.18
CA GLY A 79 25.93 1.35 6.82
C GLY A 79 27.23 2.12 6.65
N GLY A 80 28.18 1.48 5.95
CA GLY A 80 29.50 2.03 5.75
C GLY A 80 30.54 1.10 6.35
N GLN A 81 30.99 1.40 7.56
CA GLN A 81 32.03 0.68 8.31
C GLN A 81 33.33 0.53 7.50
N VAL A 82 33.74 1.60 6.84
CA VAL A 82 34.94 1.64 6.02
C VAL A 82 35.89 2.76 6.45
N LEU A 83 37.15 2.64 6.10
CA LEU A 83 38.16 3.66 6.33
C LEU A 83 38.26 4.54 5.07
N PRO A 84 38.30 5.88 5.20
CA PRO A 84 38.47 6.79 4.07
C PRO A 84 39.93 6.81 3.56
N GLU A 85 40.87 6.39 4.41
CA GLU A 85 42.32 6.33 4.18
C GLU A 85 42.95 5.29 5.10
N ASN A 86 44.26 5.07 4.97
CA ASN A 86 44.99 4.20 5.91
C ASN A 86 44.90 4.76 7.34
N PRO A 87 44.54 3.92 8.31
CA PRO A 87 44.30 4.39 9.67
C PRO A 87 45.61 4.76 10.40
N ASP A 88 45.52 5.81 11.22
CA ASP A 88 46.51 6.11 12.26
C ASP A 88 46.28 5.16 13.45
N GLU A 89 47.06 4.09 13.54
CA GLU A 89 46.88 3.04 14.55
C GLU A 89 46.86 3.58 15.99
N GLU A 90 47.61 4.65 16.30
CA GLU A 90 47.66 5.18 17.67
C GLU A 90 46.33 5.83 18.10
N LYS A 91 45.65 6.50 17.18
CA LYS A 91 44.31 7.02 17.45
C LYS A 91 43.29 5.91 17.75
N PHE A 92 43.40 4.80 17.02
CA PHE A 92 42.51 3.65 17.26
C PHE A 92 42.87 2.90 18.54
N ARG A 93 44.15 2.85 18.94
CA ARG A 93 44.54 2.34 20.24
C ARG A 93 43.98 3.19 21.38
N GLN A 94 44.00 4.51 21.23
CA GLN A 94 43.37 5.39 22.20
C GLN A 94 41.86 5.12 22.31
N THR A 95 41.17 4.98 21.18
CA THR A 95 39.74 4.61 21.17
C THR A 95 39.49 3.26 21.87
N ALA A 96 40.37 2.28 21.67
CA ALA A 96 40.25 0.98 22.34
C ALA A 96 40.37 1.14 23.88
N ARG A 97 41.32 1.93 24.35
CA ARG A 97 41.48 2.26 25.78
C ARG A 97 40.23 2.93 26.38
N GLU A 98 39.66 3.89 25.66
CA GLU A 98 38.43 4.59 26.09
C GLU A 98 37.22 3.65 26.16
N LEU A 99 37.15 2.67 25.29
CA LEU A 99 36.05 1.68 25.23
C LEU A 99 36.30 0.44 26.10
N GLY A 100 37.48 0.35 26.75
CA GLY A 100 37.83 -0.83 27.56
C GLY A 100 38.09 -2.08 26.75
N ILE A 101 38.57 -1.96 25.50
CA ILE A 101 38.83 -3.04 24.59
C ILE A 101 40.32 -3.32 24.51
N ASP A 102 40.73 -4.58 24.35
CA ASP A 102 42.12 -4.96 24.12
C ASP A 102 42.66 -4.31 22.85
N GLU A 103 43.72 -3.51 22.98
CA GLU A 103 44.30 -2.69 21.91
C GLU A 103 44.75 -3.55 20.71
N ASP A 104 45.48 -4.64 21.00
CA ASP A 104 46.05 -5.46 19.92
C ASP A 104 44.96 -6.22 19.14
N LYS A 105 43.94 -6.68 19.86
CA LYS A 105 42.74 -7.29 19.23
C LYS A 105 41.99 -6.28 18.39
N TYR A 106 41.86 -5.04 18.88
CA TYR A 106 41.15 -3.97 18.18
C TYR A 106 41.86 -3.59 16.87
N ILE A 107 43.19 -3.40 16.93
CA ILE A 107 44.02 -3.09 15.77
C ILE A 107 44.05 -4.26 14.76
N LYS A 108 44.08 -5.52 15.24
CA LYS A 108 44.00 -6.68 14.37
C LYS A 108 42.68 -6.75 13.58
N ALA A 109 41.57 -6.39 14.23
CA ALA A 109 40.27 -6.29 13.56
C ALA A 109 40.19 -5.07 12.62
N LEU A 110 40.76 -3.92 13.01
CA LEU A 110 40.86 -2.72 12.18
C LEU A 110 41.53 -2.98 10.83
N LYS A 111 42.61 -3.77 10.81
CA LYS A 111 43.34 -4.14 9.58
C LYS A 111 42.52 -4.96 8.58
N LYS A 112 41.38 -5.50 9.01
CA LYS A 112 40.42 -6.19 8.13
C LYS A 112 39.33 -5.27 7.56
N VAL A 113 39.25 -4.03 8.06
CA VAL A 113 38.29 -3.04 7.56
C VAL A 113 38.72 -2.54 6.19
N ASN A 114 37.79 -2.49 5.26
CA ASN A 114 38.05 -2.03 3.90
C ASN A 114 38.41 -0.53 3.87
N VAL A 115 39.42 -0.18 3.09
CA VAL A 115 39.74 1.21 2.77
C VAL A 115 39.07 1.59 1.45
N LYS A 116 38.33 2.70 1.43
CA LYS A 116 37.64 3.23 0.24
C LYS A 116 37.78 4.74 0.20
N THR A 117 38.00 5.29 -0.99
CA THR A 117 38.03 6.75 -1.14
C THR A 117 36.67 7.36 -0.82
N ARG A 118 36.68 8.63 -0.41
CA ARG A 118 35.44 9.36 -0.15
C ARG A 118 34.45 9.30 -1.32
N GLU A 119 34.95 9.46 -2.54
CA GLU A 119 34.15 9.36 -3.76
C GLU A 119 33.48 7.99 -3.92
N GLN A 120 34.21 6.92 -3.61
CA GLN A 120 33.66 5.54 -3.66
C GLN A 120 32.59 5.33 -2.59
N ILE A 121 32.76 5.91 -1.40
CA ILE A 121 31.79 5.83 -0.32
C ILE A 121 30.52 6.57 -0.71
N ASP A 122 30.65 7.84 -1.13
CA ASP A 122 29.52 8.69 -1.54
C ASP A 122 28.76 8.07 -2.72
N ALA A 123 29.44 7.59 -3.75
CA ALA A 123 28.81 6.94 -4.90
C ALA A 123 28.07 5.64 -4.52
N SER A 124 28.67 4.84 -3.64
CA SER A 124 28.05 3.58 -3.18
C SER A 124 26.85 3.84 -2.29
N ALA A 125 26.93 4.84 -1.39
CA ALA A 125 25.83 5.23 -0.52
C ALA A 125 24.64 5.76 -1.34
N ASN A 126 24.89 6.66 -2.29
CA ASN A 126 23.86 7.20 -3.18
C ASN A 126 23.20 6.09 -4.01
N LEU A 127 24.00 5.21 -4.63
CA LEU A 127 23.46 4.08 -5.41
C LEU A 127 22.58 3.16 -4.56
N LEU A 128 23.01 2.82 -3.34
CA LEU A 128 22.21 2.01 -2.42
C LEU A 128 20.90 2.70 -2.06
N GLY A 129 20.96 3.99 -1.75
CA GLY A 129 19.81 4.81 -1.43
C GLY A 129 18.79 4.87 -2.58
N ASP A 130 19.27 5.17 -3.78
CA ASP A 130 18.43 5.26 -4.98
C ASP A 130 17.74 3.93 -5.30
N VAL A 131 18.52 2.85 -5.31
CA VAL A 131 18.00 1.51 -5.60
C VAL A 131 16.98 1.08 -4.56
N ILE A 132 17.26 1.24 -3.27
CA ILE A 132 16.35 0.83 -2.20
C ILE A 132 15.08 1.68 -2.21
N ASN A 133 15.21 3.01 -2.35
CA ASN A 133 14.05 3.88 -2.44
C ASN A 133 13.18 3.55 -3.65
N MET A 134 13.78 3.25 -4.82
CA MET A 134 13.06 2.79 -6.00
C MET A 134 12.27 1.51 -5.72
N PHE A 135 12.89 0.50 -5.12
CA PHE A 135 12.20 -0.76 -4.80
C PHE A 135 11.10 -0.60 -3.76
N VAL A 136 11.34 0.18 -2.71
CA VAL A 136 10.35 0.41 -1.65
C VAL A 136 9.13 1.15 -2.22
N ARG A 137 9.36 2.21 -3.00
CA ARG A 137 8.28 2.97 -3.65
C ARG A 137 7.49 2.10 -4.63
N ALA A 138 8.17 1.34 -5.48
CA ALA A 138 7.52 0.42 -6.40
C ALA A 138 6.67 -0.63 -5.67
N SER A 139 7.22 -1.24 -4.62
CA SER A 139 6.49 -2.24 -3.81
C SER A 139 5.29 -1.63 -3.08
N TYR A 140 5.42 -0.41 -2.56
CA TYR A 140 4.33 0.31 -1.90
C TYR A 140 3.19 0.63 -2.89
N VAL A 141 3.53 1.16 -4.07
CA VAL A 141 2.54 1.44 -5.13
C VAL A 141 1.84 0.18 -5.60
N ASN A 142 2.60 -0.90 -5.83
CA ASN A 142 2.01 -2.19 -6.23
C ASN A 142 1.02 -2.71 -5.18
N ARG A 143 1.38 -2.70 -3.91
CA ARG A 143 0.49 -3.15 -2.83
C ARG A 143 -0.77 -2.29 -2.71
N LYS A 144 -0.62 -0.97 -2.89
CA LYS A 144 -1.76 -0.05 -2.89
C LYS A 144 -2.70 -0.33 -4.07
N ASN A 145 -2.14 -0.59 -5.26
CA ASN A 145 -2.89 -0.94 -6.45
C ASN A 145 -3.62 -2.29 -6.28
N GLU A 146 -2.97 -3.31 -5.72
CA GLU A 146 -3.59 -4.61 -5.44
C GLU A 146 -4.81 -4.47 -4.51
N ASN A 147 -4.68 -3.68 -3.46
CA ASN A 147 -5.79 -3.41 -2.54
C ASN A 147 -6.95 -2.69 -3.26
N LEU A 148 -6.65 -1.64 -4.04
CA LEU A 148 -7.65 -0.91 -4.81
C LEU A 148 -8.38 -1.79 -5.82
N VAL A 149 -7.64 -2.65 -6.54
CA VAL A 149 -8.22 -3.62 -7.48
C VAL A 149 -9.11 -4.63 -6.73
N GLY A 150 -8.71 -5.05 -5.53
CA GLY A 150 -9.52 -5.93 -4.68
C GLY A 150 -10.85 -5.28 -4.27
N GLU A 151 -10.82 -4.02 -3.82
CA GLU A 151 -12.02 -3.24 -3.47
C GLU A 151 -12.94 -3.02 -4.67
N LEU A 152 -12.37 -2.68 -5.83
CA LEU A 152 -13.12 -2.52 -7.08
C LEU A 152 -13.82 -3.82 -7.51
N LYS A 153 -13.13 -4.96 -7.45
CA LYS A 153 -13.74 -6.26 -7.76
C LYS A 153 -14.88 -6.59 -6.81
N GLY A 154 -14.72 -6.33 -5.51
CA GLY A 154 -15.78 -6.50 -4.53
C GLY A 154 -17.00 -5.61 -4.83
N GLY A 155 -16.78 -4.35 -5.20
CA GLY A 155 -17.81 -3.42 -5.63
C GLY A 155 -18.56 -3.87 -6.88
N ILE A 156 -17.85 -4.36 -7.89
CA ILE A 156 -18.41 -4.90 -9.14
C ILE A 156 -19.29 -6.11 -8.87
N THR A 157 -18.82 -7.06 -8.05
CA THR A 157 -19.60 -8.24 -7.67
C THR A 157 -20.92 -7.85 -7.01
N LYS A 158 -20.85 -6.95 -6.03
CA LYS A 158 -22.05 -6.45 -5.33
C LYS A 158 -23.01 -5.72 -6.27
N ALA A 159 -22.51 -4.94 -7.22
CA ALA A 159 -23.35 -4.26 -8.22
C ALA A 159 -24.04 -5.28 -9.13
N ALA A 160 -23.38 -6.37 -9.54
CA ALA A 160 -23.98 -7.43 -10.32
C ALA A 160 -25.15 -8.11 -9.59
N GLU A 161 -24.97 -8.44 -8.29
CA GLU A 161 -26.03 -9.01 -7.45
C GLU A 161 -27.23 -8.06 -7.33
N GLN A 162 -27.00 -6.75 -7.14
CA GLN A 162 -28.05 -5.76 -7.06
C GLN A 162 -28.82 -5.58 -8.38
N ILE A 163 -28.16 -5.70 -9.53
CA ILE A 163 -28.80 -5.67 -10.84
C ILE A 163 -29.72 -6.90 -11.03
N GLU A 164 -29.27 -8.07 -10.59
CA GLU A 164 -30.09 -9.29 -10.64
C GLU A 164 -31.34 -9.16 -9.77
N GLU A 165 -31.18 -8.71 -8.52
CA GLU A 165 -32.31 -8.45 -7.60
C GLU A 165 -33.30 -7.43 -8.18
N ALA A 166 -32.79 -6.30 -8.74
CA ALA A 166 -33.62 -5.29 -9.38
C ALA A 166 -34.37 -5.82 -10.60
N THR A 167 -33.72 -6.72 -11.36
CA THR A 167 -34.34 -7.39 -12.50
C THR A 167 -35.50 -8.29 -12.08
N ASP A 168 -35.37 -9.03 -10.99
CA ASP A 168 -36.42 -9.86 -10.43
C ASP A 168 -37.57 -9.03 -9.88
N LYS A 169 -37.29 -7.94 -9.17
CA LYS A 169 -38.34 -7.01 -8.73
C LYS A 169 -39.11 -6.37 -9.89
N THR A 170 -38.40 -6.08 -10.99
CA THR A 170 -39.04 -5.52 -12.18
C THR A 170 -39.98 -6.57 -12.85
N LYS A 171 -39.63 -7.86 -12.82
CA LYS A 171 -40.54 -8.95 -13.27
C LYS A 171 -41.78 -9.04 -12.41
N GLU A 172 -41.67 -8.88 -11.09
CA GLU A 172 -42.83 -8.84 -10.18
C GLU A 172 -43.76 -7.66 -10.53
N ILE A 173 -43.20 -6.45 -10.78
CA ILE A 173 -43.96 -5.28 -11.21
C ILE A 173 -44.72 -5.53 -12.49
N ASP A 174 -44.13 -6.18 -13.47
CA ASP A 174 -44.84 -6.62 -14.70
C ASP A 174 -46.02 -7.52 -14.37
N GLY A 175 -45.85 -8.46 -13.45
CA GLY A 175 -46.91 -9.36 -12.99
C GLY A 175 -48.08 -8.59 -12.37
N TYR A 176 -47.78 -7.60 -11.54
CA TYR A 176 -48.81 -6.73 -10.92
C TYR A 176 -49.51 -5.87 -11.95
N SER A 177 -48.81 -5.27 -12.90
CA SER A 177 -49.38 -4.48 -13.99
C SER A 177 -50.36 -5.29 -14.83
N LYS A 178 -50.03 -6.53 -15.21
CA LYS A 178 -50.93 -7.44 -15.94
C LYS A 178 -52.18 -7.76 -15.15
N ARG A 179 -52.04 -8.07 -13.85
CA ARG A 179 -53.19 -8.35 -12.98
C ARG A 179 -54.10 -7.12 -12.85
N GLN A 180 -53.51 -5.94 -12.73
CA GLN A 180 -54.20 -4.67 -12.61
C GLN A 180 -54.98 -4.35 -13.92
N GLN A 181 -54.39 -4.61 -15.07
CA GLN A 181 -55.12 -4.50 -16.36
C GLN A 181 -56.35 -5.39 -16.43
N ILE A 182 -56.21 -6.67 -15.98
CA ILE A 182 -57.34 -7.60 -15.96
C ILE A 182 -58.44 -7.15 -15.01
N LEU A 183 -58.04 -6.69 -13.79
CA LEU A 183 -59.00 -6.15 -12.80
C LEU A 183 -59.72 -4.92 -13.31
N ALA A 184 -59.01 -4.00 -13.96
CA ALA A 184 -59.59 -2.80 -14.54
C ALA A 184 -60.57 -3.14 -15.68
N LEU A 185 -60.21 -4.14 -16.51
CA LEU A 185 -61.10 -4.61 -17.57
C LEU A 185 -62.41 -5.21 -16.99
N ASN A 186 -62.31 -6.06 -15.97
CA ASN A 186 -63.45 -6.67 -15.31
C ASN A 186 -64.34 -5.59 -14.66
N ALA A 187 -63.73 -4.56 -14.00
CA ALA A 187 -64.43 -3.43 -13.44
C ALA A 187 -65.17 -2.60 -14.52
N SER A 188 -64.53 -2.40 -15.67
CA SER A 188 -65.17 -1.72 -16.81
C SER A 188 -66.37 -2.48 -17.36
N ILE A 189 -66.29 -3.81 -17.42
CA ILE A 189 -67.39 -4.69 -17.87
C ILE A 189 -68.57 -4.58 -16.88
N GLU A 190 -68.31 -4.64 -15.57
CA GLU A 190 -69.34 -4.58 -14.56
C GLU A 190 -70.00 -3.18 -14.46
N ALA A 191 -69.16 -2.11 -14.63
CA ALA A 191 -69.67 -0.75 -14.74
C ALA A 191 -70.60 -0.58 -15.94
N ALA A 192 -70.28 -1.15 -17.10
CA ALA A 192 -71.14 -1.15 -18.27
C ALA A 192 -72.48 -1.91 -18.01
N ARG A 193 -72.43 -3.01 -17.25
CA ARG A 193 -73.56 -3.81 -16.87
C ARG A 193 -74.54 -3.08 -15.92
N ALA A 194 -73.99 -2.19 -15.09
CA ALA A 194 -74.78 -1.36 -14.18
C ALA A 194 -75.44 -0.14 -14.86
N GLY A 195 -75.25 0.04 -16.16
CA GLY A 195 -75.87 1.13 -16.93
C GLY A 195 -75.55 2.52 -16.39
N ASP A 196 -76.55 3.39 -16.26
CA ASP A 196 -76.35 4.79 -15.81
C ASP A 196 -75.72 4.90 -14.40
N GLN A 197 -75.99 3.96 -13.52
CA GLN A 197 -75.42 3.91 -12.17
C GLN A 197 -73.95 3.56 -12.17
N GLY A 198 -73.45 2.92 -13.21
CA GLY A 198 -72.04 2.52 -13.36
C GLY A 198 -71.11 3.58 -13.97
N LYS A 199 -71.61 4.71 -14.48
CA LYS A 199 -70.82 5.71 -15.20
C LYS A 199 -69.56 6.19 -14.45
N GLY A 200 -69.70 6.47 -13.14
CA GLY A 200 -68.58 6.90 -12.29
C GLY A 200 -67.51 5.81 -12.12
N PHE A 201 -67.93 4.54 -11.98
CA PHE A 201 -67.04 3.37 -11.91
C PHE A 201 -66.31 3.09 -13.24
N ALA A 202 -66.97 3.32 -14.37
CA ALA A 202 -66.35 3.17 -15.66
C ALA A 202 -65.16 4.12 -15.89
N VAL A 203 -65.26 5.37 -15.41
CA VAL A 203 -64.18 6.38 -15.45
C VAL A 203 -62.99 5.89 -14.62
N VAL A 204 -63.24 5.46 -13.38
CA VAL A 204 -62.17 4.94 -12.50
C VAL A 204 -61.52 3.70 -13.09
N ALA A 205 -62.29 2.76 -13.61
CA ALA A 205 -61.73 1.55 -14.27
C ALA A 205 -60.87 1.89 -15.48
N THR A 206 -61.24 2.90 -16.27
CA THR A 206 -60.45 3.36 -17.42
C THR A 206 -59.12 4.00 -16.94
N GLU A 207 -59.16 4.79 -15.89
CA GLU A 207 -57.93 5.39 -15.34
C GLU A 207 -56.98 4.36 -14.72
N VAL A 208 -57.51 3.34 -14.01
CA VAL A 208 -56.73 2.22 -13.49
C VAL A 208 -56.10 1.42 -14.65
N GLN A 209 -56.84 1.21 -15.73
CA GLN A 209 -56.29 0.52 -16.93
C GLN A 209 -55.16 1.30 -17.60
N LYS A 210 -55.29 2.64 -17.66
CA LYS A 210 -54.22 3.51 -18.17
C LYS A 210 -52.99 3.45 -17.28
N LEU A 211 -53.16 3.61 -15.97
CA LEU A 211 -52.06 3.51 -15.00
C LEU A 211 -51.31 2.15 -15.12
N ALA A 212 -52.05 1.07 -15.27
CA ALA A 212 -51.45 -0.24 -15.42
C ALA A 212 -50.61 -0.37 -16.74
N ARG A 213 -51.05 0.28 -17.84
CA ARG A 213 -50.24 0.36 -19.06
C ARG A 213 -48.99 1.19 -18.87
N ASP A 214 -49.10 2.33 -18.22
CA ASP A 214 -47.96 3.24 -17.95
C ASP A 214 -46.92 2.53 -17.07
N MET A 215 -47.34 1.76 -16.06
CA MET A 215 -46.48 0.88 -15.25
C MET A 215 -45.78 -0.18 -16.09
N ALA A 216 -46.48 -0.82 -17.02
CA ALA A 216 -45.87 -1.84 -17.90
C ALA A 216 -44.75 -1.21 -18.78
N THR A 217 -45.03 -0.01 -19.32
CA THR A 217 -44.03 0.73 -20.11
C THR A 217 -42.80 1.08 -19.28
N SER A 218 -42.99 1.68 -18.09
CA SER A 218 -41.91 2.01 -17.19
C SER A 218 -41.07 0.79 -16.74
N SER A 219 -41.74 -0.34 -16.50
CA SER A 219 -41.07 -1.59 -16.18
C SER A 219 -40.21 -2.11 -17.36
N ALA A 220 -40.69 -1.97 -18.59
CA ALA A 220 -39.90 -2.34 -19.79
C ALA A 220 -38.66 -1.46 -19.94
N ASP A 221 -38.79 -0.15 -19.69
CA ASP A 221 -37.66 0.78 -19.74
C ASP A 221 -36.62 0.46 -18.65
N ILE A 222 -37.07 0.15 -17.43
CA ILE A 222 -36.17 -0.29 -16.35
C ILE A 222 -35.42 -1.56 -16.73
N LYS A 223 -36.10 -2.55 -17.31
CA LYS A 223 -35.46 -3.80 -17.78
C LYS A 223 -34.36 -3.52 -18.80
N LYS A 224 -34.61 -2.60 -19.72
CA LYS A 224 -33.64 -2.21 -20.72
C LYS A 224 -32.39 -1.62 -20.06
N LEU A 225 -32.57 -0.68 -19.12
CA LEU A 225 -31.47 -0.06 -18.39
C LEU A 225 -30.68 -1.07 -17.55
N LEU A 226 -31.36 -2.00 -16.88
CA LEU A 226 -30.72 -3.07 -16.12
C LEU A 226 -29.91 -4.01 -17.04
N GLY A 227 -30.41 -4.28 -18.24
CA GLY A 227 -29.68 -5.05 -19.26
C GLY A 227 -28.39 -4.35 -19.72
N GLU A 228 -28.46 -3.04 -19.95
CA GLU A 228 -27.29 -2.23 -20.32
C GLU A 228 -26.26 -2.17 -19.17
N LEU A 229 -26.72 -2.01 -17.94
CA LEU A 229 -25.87 -2.07 -16.74
C LEU A 229 -25.22 -3.43 -16.57
N HIS A 230 -25.94 -4.51 -16.78
CA HIS A 230 -25.40 -5.88 -16.69
C HIS A 230 -24.26 -6.11 -17.69
N VAL A 231 -24.41 -5.63 -18.93
CA VAL A 231 -23.34 -5.70 -19.95
C VAL A 231 -22.13 -4.90 -19.53
N THR A 232 -22.33 -3.69 -18.99
CA THR A 232 -21.24 -2.83 -18.51
C THR A 232 -20.46 -3.47 -17.36
N ILE A 233 -21.18 -4.02 -16.37
CA ILE A 233 -20.59 -4.71 -15.22
C ILE A 233 -19.79 -5.96 -15.66
N ASN A 234 -20.33 -6.74 -16.59
CA ASN A 234 -19.62 -7.90 -17.12
C ASN A 234 -18.34 -7.52 -17.88
N HIS A 235 -18.32 -6.37 -18.53
CA HIS A 235 -17.12 -5.88 -19.22
C HIS A 235 -16.02 -5.43 -18.23
N LEU A 236 -16.41 -4.88 -17.09
CA LEU A 236 -15.48 -4.49 -16.03
C LEU A 236 -14.91 -5.69 -15.25
N ASN A 237 -15.53 -6.86 -15.37
CA ASN A 237 -15.13 -8.09 -14.67
C ASN A 237 -14.18 -8.97 -15.50
N GLN A 238 -13.86 -8.58 -16.73
CA GLN A 238 -12.87 -9.24 -17.62
C GLN A 238 -11.49 -8.60 -17.46
#